data_fda454d4410c82040dc757f2882930f4
#
_entry.id   fda454d4410c82040dc757f2882930f4
#
_cell.length_a   1.000
_cell.length_b   1.000
_cell.length_c   1.000
_cell.angle_alpha   90.00
_cell.angle_beta   90.00
_cell.angle_gamma   90.00
#
_symmetry.space_group_name_H-M   'P 1'
#
loop_
_entity.id
_entity.type
_entity.pdbx_description
1 polymer ?
#
loop_
_entity_poly.entity_id
_entity_poly.type
_entity_poly.pdbx_seq_one_letter_code
_entity_poly.pdbx_strand_id
1 'polypeptide(L)'
;MILHTTISGDGEPILLIHSGGMTSVSEYQEQSEYFSEENYKVIRPDLRGHGKSVGTLENFFSACVKDLYDTLNHLQIKQCHIAGVSVGGIVSLMFAKEYPGMVKSLCFSGVFPVKPENWAESSLEEAEHYEDLFNNNEAVAYLNEIHGENDWKSLLSFMAEEDFYPFEHTGDVSALQVPTLYAVGEQQEQEISAAITYKQLNPNIHISVIPFSGHLVHREQPDLYSQVLHAFIRNS
;
A
#
# COMPACT_ATOMS: atom_id res chain seq x y z
N MET A 1 1.21 15.11 9.95
CA MET A 1 -0.21 15.52 10.10
C MET A 1 -1.02 14.35 10.62
N ILE A 2 -2.30 14.59 11.05
CA ILE A 2 -3.22 13.48 11.32
C ILE A 2 -3.99 13.21 10.02
N LEU A 3 -3.92 11.98 9.54
CA LEU A 3 -4.61 11.56 8.33
C LEU A 3 -6.10 11.34 8.59
N HIS A 4 -6.94 11.64 7.63
CA HIS A 4 -8.31 11.16 7.63
C HIS A 4 -8.30 9.64 7.60
N THR A 5 -9.14 9.01 8.43
CA THR A 5 -9.22 7.55 8.52
C THR A 5 -10.66 7.07 8.51
N THR A 6 -10.92 6.01 7.76
CA THR A 6 -12.15 5.22 7.86
C THR A 6 -11.88 4.05 8.81
N ILE A 7 -12.72 3.86 9.81
CA ILE A 7 -12.56 2.81 10.81
C ILE A 7 -13.81 1.94 10.84
N SER A 8 -13.64 0.62 10.86
CA SER A 8 -14.71 -0.36 11.00
C SER A 8 -14.27 -1.50 11.92
N GLY A 9 -15.24 -2.22 12.48
CA GLY A 9 -14.98 -3.30 13.43
C GLY A 9 -14.44 -2.82 14.79
N ASP A 10 -14.22 -3.78 15.68
CA ASP A 10 -13.74 -3.58 17.04
C ASP A 10 -12.89 -4.79 17.45
N GLY A 11 -11.66 -4.57 17.86
CA GLY A 11 -10.75 -5.66 18.23
C GLY A 11 -9.30 -5.36 17.92
N GLU A 12 -8.56 -6.35 17.45
CA GLU A 12 -7.14 -6.23 17.14
C GLU A 12 -6.92 -5.30 15.93
N PRO A 13 -6.05 -4.29 16.04
CA PRO A 13 -5.90 -3.32 14.97
C PRO A 13 -5.21 -3.90 13.73
N ILE A 14 -5.80 -3.68 12.56
CA ILE A 14 -5.19 -3.88 11.25
C ILE A 14 -5.27 -2.58 10.45
N LEU A 15 -4.15 -2.15 9.89
CA LEU A 15 -4.01 -0.97 9.05
C LEU A 15 -3.94 -1.42 7.59
N LEU A 16 -4.87 -0.97 6.75
CA LEU A 16 -4.92 -1.26 5.32
C LEU A 16 -4.64 0.03 4.53
N ILE A 17 -3.54 0.04 3.78
CA ILE A 17 -3.04 1.25 3.11
C ILE A 17 -3.24 1.12 1.60
N HIS A 18 -4.04 2.03 1.03
CA HIS A 18 -4.44 2.05 -0.37
C HIS A 18 -3.28 2.29 -1.35
N SER A 19 -3.48 1.93 -2.62
CA SER A 19 -2.58 2.22 -3.73
C SER A 19 -2.57 3.71 -4.12
N GLY A 20 -1.64 4.10 -4.95
CA GLY A 20 -1.59 5.46 -5.51
C GLY A 20 -2.88 5.83 -6.25
N GLY A 21 -3.35 7.07 -6.10
CA GLY A 21 -4.58 7.55 -6.72
C GLY A 21 -5.89 7.03 -6.13
N MET A 22 -5.84 6.14 -5.12
CA MET A 22 -7.01 5.63 -4.42
C MET A 22 -7.16 6.25 -3.03
N THR A 23 -8.16 5.83 -2.26
CA THR A 23 -8.49 6.41 -0.95
C THR A 23 -9.00 5.35 0.02
N SER A 24 -9.16 5.70 1.28
CA SER A 24 -9.73 4.84 2.32
C SER A 24 -11.16 4.34 2.03
N VAL A 25 -11.88 5.02 1.14
CA VAL A 25 -13.27 4.66 0.77
C VAL A 25 -13.35 3.93 -0.56
N SER A 26 -12.32 3.99 -1.40
CA SER A 26 -12.31 3.38 -2.74
C SER A 26 -11.54 2.07 -2.82
N GLU A 27 -10.76 1.74 -1.79
CA GLU A 27 -10.04 0.47 -1.72
C GLU A 27 -10.21 -0.25 -0.38
N TYR A 28 -9.96 -1.55 -0.38
CA TYR A 28 -10.05 -2.45 0.77
C TYR A 28 -11.46 -2.55 1.39
N GLN A 29 -12.52 -2.33 0.61
CA GLN A 29 -13.89 -2.44 1.12
C GLN A 29 -14.17 -3.89 1.57
N GLU A 30 -13.93 -4.86 0.68
CA GLU A 30 -14.17 -6.28 0.94
C GLU A 30 -13.30 -6.80 2.10
N GLN A 31 -12.04 -6.39 2.17
CA GLN A 31 -11.16 -6.73 3.28
C GLN A 31 -11.64 -6.10 4.58
N SER A 32 -12.15 -4.88 4.52
CA SER A 32 -12.68 -4.19 5.69
C SER A 32 -13.90 -4.91 6.27
N GLU A 33 -14.80 -5.39 5.42
CA GLU A 33 -15.95 -6.20 5.82
C GLU A 33 -15.48 -7.53 6.42
N TYR A 34 -14.64 -8.28 5.69
CA TYR A 34 -14.09 -9.56 6.13
C TYR A 34 -13.40 -9.47 7.50
N PHE A 35 -12.44 -8.55 7.68
CA PHE A 35 -11.70 -8.45 8.93
C PHE A 35 -12.54 -7.90 10.09
N SER A 36 -13.55 -7.05 9.82
CA SER A 36 -14.48 -6.59 10.86
C SER A 36 -15.32 -7.74 11.41
N GLU A 37 -15.74 -8.69 10.56
CA GLU A 37 -16.46 -9.91 10.97
C GLU A 37 -15.56 -10.87 11.76
N GLU A 38 -14.25 -10.86 11.49
CA GLU A 38 -13.23 -11.66 12.18
C GLU A 38 -12.67 -11.01 13.46
N ASN A 39 -13.38 -9.99 14.00
CA ASN A 39 -13.04 -9.28 15.24
C ASN A 39 -11.74 -8.46 15.14
N TYR A 40 -11.45 -7.86 13.99
CA TYR A 40 -10.39 -6.86 13.85
C TYR A 40 -10.98 -5.45 13.85
N LYS A 41 -10.20 -4.50 14.36
CA LYS A 41 -10.42 -3.07 14.15
C LYS A 41 -9.66 -2.65 12.90
N VAL A 42 -10.39 -2.50 11.80
CA VAL A 42 -9.82 -2.12 10.50
C VAL A 42 -9.67 -0.61 10.41
N ILE A 43 -8.46 -0.14 10.15
CA ILE A 43 -8.11 1.27 10.02
C ILE A 43 -7.63 1.49 8.59
N ARG A 44 -8.32 2.34 7.82
CA ARG A 44 -7.97 2.70 6.45
C ARG A 44 -7.72 4.21 6.40
N PRO A 45 -6.47 4.67 6.31
CA PRO A 45 -6.16 6.07 6.15
C PRO A 45 -6.27 6.51 4.68
N ASP A 46 -6.56 7.78 4.45
CA ASP A 46 -6.18 8.45 3.21
C ASP A 46 -4.73 8.91 3.38
N LEU A 47 -3.82 8.47 2.52
CA LEU A 47 -2.45 8.99 2.52
C LEU A 47 -2.44 10.48 2.20
N ARG A 48 -1.37 11.19 2.55
CA ARG A 48 -1.26 12.62 2.23
C ARG A 48 -1.44 12.87 0.73
N GLY A 49 -2.15 13.95 0.37
CA GLY A 49 -2.50 14.26 -1.00
C GLY A 49 -3.64 13.42 -1.58
N HIS A 50 -4.18 12.46 -0.82
CA HIS A 50 -5.30 11.62 -1.24
C HIS A 50 -6.55 11.88 -0.39
N GLY A 51 -7.72 11.63 -0.97
CA GLY A 51 -8.99 11.67 -0.28
C GLY A 51 -9.20 12.97 0.51
N LYS A 52 -9.43 12.83 1.82
CA LYS A 52 -9.61 13.97 2.72
C LYS A 52 -8.34 14.39 3.46
N SER A 53 -7.19 13.79 3.14
CA SER A 53 -5.88 14.12 3.74
C SER A 53 -5.14 15.15 2.87
N VAL A 54 -5.56 16.40 2.94
CA VAL A 54 -4.94 17.49 2.16
C VAL A 54 -3.52 17.74 2.66
N GLY A 55 -2.53 17.69 1.76
CA GLY A 55 -1.13 17.85 2.09
C GLY A 55 -0.23 18.06 0.87
N THR A 56 0.98 18.56 1.11
CA THR A 56 2.00 18.75 0.06
C THR A 56 2.66 17.41 -0.30
N LEU A 57 3.19 17.32 -1.52
CA LEU A 57 3.90 16.12 -2.02
C LEU A 57 5.40 16.14 -1.69
N GLU A 58 5.89 17.19 -1.02
CA GLU A 58 7.29 17.30 -0.64
C GLU A 58 7.71 16.17 0.31
N ASN A 59 8.84 15.52 0.01
CA ASN A 59 9.36 14.36 0.75
C ASN A 59 8.27 13.28 0.97
N PHE A 60 7.50 12.97 -0.06
CA PHE A 60 6.23 12.24 -0.02
C PHE A 60 6.29 10.99 0.88
N PHE A 61 7.20 10.06 0.62
CA PHE A 61 7.22 8.78 1.36
C PHE A 61 7.58 8.95 2.84
N SER A 62 8.62 9.72 3.16
CA SER A 62 9.00 9.97 4.55
C SER A 62 7.93 10.76 5.31
N ALA A 63 7.26 11.68 4.61
CA ALA A 63 6.13 12.41 5.16
C ALA A 63 4.91 11.50 5.39
N CYS A 64 4.58 10.57 4.48
CA CYS A 64 3.52 9.56 4.68
C CYS A 64 3.81 8.67 5.90
N VAL A 65 5.05 8.20 6.05
CA VAL A 65 5.49 7.39 7.21
C VAL A 65 5.29 8.16 8.52
N LYS A 66 5.71 9.42 8.57
CA LYS A 66 5.52 10.28 9.74
C LYS A 66 4.05 10.56 10.05
N ASP A 67 3.24 10.78 9.01
CA ASP A 67 1.81 11.01 9.17
C ASP A 67 1.08 9.77 9.70
N LEU A 68 1.44 8.57 9.24
CA LEU A 68 0.93 7.32 9.81
C LEU A 68 1.30 7.18 11.29
N TYR A 69 2.56 7.46 11.65
CA TYR A 69 3.00 7.45 13.05
C TYR A 69 2.17 8.40 13.91
N ASP A 70 1.99 9.64 13.47
CA ASP A 70 1.20 10.64 14.19
C ASP A 70 -0.28 10.22 14.30
N THR A 71 -0.84 9.66 13.23
CA THR A 71 -2.23 9.20 13.17
C THR A 71 -2.47 8.02 14.11
N LEU A 72 -1.60 7.00 14.09
CA LEU A 72 -1.73 5.84 15.00
C LEU A 72 -1.60 6.27 16.48
N ASN A 73 -0.69 7.18 16.80
CA ASN A 73 -0.58 7.73 18.15
C ASN A 73 -1.83 8.53 18.54
N HIS A 74 -2.38 9.34 17.64
CA HIS A 74 -3.63 10.07 17.88
C HIS A 74 -4.81 9.10 18.14
N LEU A 75 -4.88 8.00 17.41
CA LEU A 75 -5.86 6.93 17.61
C LEU A 75 -5.55 6.02 18.82
N GLN A 76 -4.46 6.27 19.54
CA GLN A 76 -3.98 5.46 20.67
C GLN A 76 -3.68 4.01 20.32
N ILE A 77 -3.30 3.75 19.05
CA ILE A 77 -2.90 2.43 18.57
C ILE A 77 -1.40 2.26 18.84
N LYS A 78 -1.06 1.35 19.73
CA LYS A 78 0.33 1.06 20.10
C LYS A 78 1.01 0.11 19.12
N GLN A 79 0.28 -0.89 18.66
CA GLN A 79 0.72 -1.89 17.69
C GLN A 79 -0.44 -2.30 16.80
N CYS A 80 -0.15 -2.59 15.52
CA CYS A 80 -1.13 -3.11 14.57
C CYS A 80 -0.48 -4.05 13.56
N HIS A 81 -1.29 -4.88 12.90
CA HIS A 81 -0.93 -5.51 11.64
C HIS A 81 -1.03 -4.47 10.53
N ILE A 82 -0.17 -4.55 9.52
CA ILE A 82 -0.18 -3.60 8.41
C ILE A 82 -0.22 -4.36 7.10
N ALA A 83 -1.11 -3.95 6.21
CA ALA A 83 -1.10 -4.40 4.82
C ALA A 83 -1.20 -3.19 3.88
N GLY A 84 -0.44 -3.22 2.78
CA GLY A 84 -0.47 -2.17 1.78
C GLY A 84 -0.08 -2.68 0.40
N VAL A 85 -0.55 -2.00 -0.64
CA VAL A 85 -0.29 -2.35 -2.05
C VAL A 85 0.30 -1.15 -2.80
N SER A 86 1.25 -1.41 -3.70
CA SER A 86 1.87 -0.38 -4.53
C SER A 86 2.44 0.76 -3.66
N VAL A 87 2.04 2.00 -3.84
CA VAL A 87 2.43 3.14 -2.97
C VAL A 87 2.17 2.83 -1.49
N GLY A 88 1.01 2.26 -1.15
CA GLY A 88 0.70 1.81 0.21
C GLY A 88 1.63 0.70 0.70
N GLY A 89 2.07 -0.18 -0.20
CA GLY A 89 3.07 -1.22 0.09
C GLY A 89 4.44 -0.63 0.43
N ILE A 90 4.90 0.37 -0.34
CA ILE A 90 6.15 1.11 -0.07
C ILE A 90 6.08 1.79 1.29
N VAL A 91 5.00 2.54 1.54
CA VAL A 91 4.79 3.25 2.82
C VAL A 91 4.73 2.27 3.99
N SER A 92 4.07 1.11 3.83
CA SER A 92 4.00 0.04 4.84
C SER A 92 5.37 -0.52 5.18
N LEU A 93 6.18 -0.82 4.15
CA LEU A 93 7.54 -1.33 4.33
C LEU A 93 8.44 -0.31 5.03
N MET A 94 8.43 0.95 4.58
CA MET A 94 9.20 2.03 5.20
C MET A 94 8.77 2.27 6.65
N PHE A 95 7.46 2.24 6.94
CA PHE A 95 6.94 2.36 8.29
C PHE A 95 7.43 1.22 9.20
N ALA A 96 7.38 -0.02 8.73
CA ALA A 96 7.85 -1.18 9.49
C ALA A 96 9.36 -1.14 9.78
N LYS A 97 10.15 -0.54 8.89
CA LYS A 97 11.60 -0.32 9.10
C LYS A 97 11.87 0.79 10.12
N GLU A 98 11.10 1.87 10.11
CA GLU A 98 11.32 3.03 10.98
C GLU A 98 10.70 2.85 12.37
N TYR A 99 9.52 2.19 12.45
CA TYR A 99 8.77 1.98 13.70
C TYR A 99 8.45 0.50 13.95
N PRO A 100 9.46 -0.41 13.98
CA PRO A 100 9.21 -1.86 14.10
C PRO A 100 8.44 -2.23 15.38
N GLY A 101 8.59 -1.45 16.47
CA GLY A 101 7.85 -1.66 17.71
C GLY A 101 6.34 -1.39 17.62
N MET A 102 5.86 -0.76 16.54
CA MET A 102 4.44 -0.52 16.30
C MET A 102 3.81 -1.54 15.34
N VAL A 103 4.60 -2.44 14.75
CA VAL A 103 4.16 -3.41 13.74
C VAL A 103 4.19 -4.81 14.30
N LYS A 104 3.01 -5.47 14.31
CA LYS A 104 2.88 -6.88 14.69
C LYS A 104 3.26 -7.80 13.53
N SER A 105 2.74 -7.51 12.36
CA SER A 105 3.12 -8.16 11.10
C SER A 105 2.93 -7.21 9.92
N LEU A 106 3.67 -7.44 8.86
CA LEU A 106 3.65 -6.66 7.62
C LEU A 106 3.24 -7.55 6.45
N CYS A 107 2.24 -7.12 5.68
CA CYS A 107 1.99 -7.64 4.34
C CYS A 107 2.16 -6.51 3.33
N PHE A 108 2.93 -6.72 2.28
CA PHE A 108 3.06 -5.74 1.22
C PHE A 108 3.05 -6.41 -0.16
N SER A 109 2.60 -5.69 -1.18
CA SER A 109 2.51 -6.15 -2.56
C SER A 109 2.78 -5.02 -3.55
N GLY A 110 3.14 -5.35 -4.79
CA GLY A 110 3.40 -4.36 -5.81
C GLY A 110 4.63 -3.49 -5.55
N VAL A 111 5.67 -4.04 -4.89
CA VAL A 111 6.88 -3.30 -4.49
C VAL A 111 8.12 -4.02 -5.03
N PHE A 112 9.05 -3.25 -5.60
CA PHE A 112 10.28 -3.76 -6.18
C PHE A 112 11.49 -3.50 -5.28
N PRO A 113 12.36 -4.51 -5.05
CA PRO A 113 13.61 -4.32 -4.29
C PRO A 113 14.73 -3.69 -5.12
N VAL A 114 14.64 -3.80 -6.44
CA VAL A 114 15.67 -3.33 -7.39
C VAL A 114 14.95 -2.69 -8.58
N LYS A 115 15.52 -1.61 -9.11
CA LYS A 115 15.01 -0.93 -10.31
C LYS A 115 15.02 -1.90 -11.50
N PRO A 116 13.86 -2.23 -12.09
CA PRO A 116 13.78 -3.05 -13.30
C PRO A 116 14.52 -2.39 -14.48
N GLU A 117 15.02 -3.20 -15.42
CA GLU A 117 15.76 -2.68 -16.58
C GLU A 117 14.90 -1.78 -17.49
N ASN A 118 13.60 -2.09 -17.59
CA ASN A 118 12.63 -1.33 -18.39
C ASN A 118 11.92 -0.23 -17.59
N TRP A 119 12.43 0.18 -16.42
CA TRP A 119 11.74 1.11 -15.51
C TRP A 119 11.38 2.45 -16.16
N ALA A 120 12.31 3.04 -16.95
CA ALA A 120 12.05 4.30 -17.63
C ALA A 120 10.91 4.17 -18.68
N GLU A 121 10.83 3.03 -19.37
CA GLU A 121 9.73 2.72 -20.30
C GLU A 121 8.41 2.57 -19.55
N SER A 122 8.40 1.81 -18.47
CA SER A 122 7.20 1.63 -17.62
C SER A 122 6.70 2.94 -17.01
N SER A 123 7.60 3.83 -16.56
CA SER A 123 7.21 5.15 -16.06
C SER A 123 6.59 6.04 -17.15
N LEU A 124 7.10 5.93 -18.39
CA LEU A 124 6.52 6.65 -19.53
C LEU A 124 5.12 6.11 -19.87
N GLU A 125 4.96 4.79 -19.92
CA GLU A 125 3.66 4.15 -20.15
C GLU A 125 2.63 4.54 -19.07
N GLU A 126 3.06 4.64 -17.82
CA GLU A 126 2.21 5.10 -16.71
C GLU A 126 1.80 6.57 -16.89
N ALA A 127 2.73 7.44 -17.31
CA ALA A 127 2.43 8.84 -17.59
C ALA A 127 1.42 8.99 -18.75
N GLU A 128 1.58 8.22 -19.84
CA GLU A 128 0.63 8.18 -20.94
C GLU A 128 -0.75 7.67 -20.50
N HIS A 129 -0.78 6.64 -19.67
CA HIS A 129 -2.02 6.13 -19.09
C HIS A 129 -2.76 7.19 -18.25
N TYR A 130 -2.04 7.99 -17.47
CA TYR A 130 -2.66 9.10 -16.71
C TYR A 130 -3.14 10.22 -17.60
N GLU A 131 -2.46 10.53 -18.71
CA GLU A 131 -2.97 11.49 -19.70
C GLU A 131 -4.30 11.03 -20.30
N ASP A 132 -4.42 9.75 -20.66
CA ASP A 132 -5.68 9.16 -21.13
C ASP A 132 -6.77 9.22 -20.05
N LEU A 133 -6.43 8.92 -18.81
CA LEU A 133 -7.33 9.03 -17.67
C LEU A 133 -7.85 10.46 -17.46
N PHE A 134 -6.98 11.47 -17.62
CA PHE A 134 -7.35 12.88 -17.49
C PHE A 134 -8.33 13.36 -18.58
N ASN A 135 -8.40 12.65 -19.69
CA ASN A 135 -9.33 12.91 -20.79
C ASN A 135 -10.64 12.08 -20.69
N ASN A 136 -10.73 11.15 -19.73
CA ASN A 136 -11.92 10.34 -19.49
C ASN A 136 -12.86 11.03 -18.49
N ASN A 137 -14.00 11.55 -18.97
CA ASN A 137 -14.92 12.32 -18.13
C ASN A 137 -15.50 11.53 -16.94
N GLU A 138 -15.76 10.24 -17.09
CA GLU A 138 -16.29 9.40 -16.01
C GLU A 138 -15.24 9.17 -14.92
N ALA A 139 -14.02 8.85 -15.34
CA ALA A 139 -12.89 8.68 -14.41
C ALA A 139 -12.57 10.00 -13.69
N VAL A 140 -12.55 11.14 -14.40
CA VAL A 140 -12.36 12.46 -13.80
C VAL A 140 -13.45 12.80 -12.79
N ALA A 141 -14.73 12.50 -13.10
CA ALA A 141 -15.82 12.74 -12.16
C ALA A 141 -15.66 11.89 -10.89
N TYR A 142 -15.32 10.61 -11.04
CA TYR A 142 -15.07 9.71 -9.93
C TYR A 142 -13.87 10.15 -9.06
N LEU A 143 -12.74 10.49 -9.69
CA LEU A 143 -11.55 10.93 -8.95
C LEU A 143 -11.78 12.28 -8.25
N ASN A 144 -12.53 13.20 -8.86
CA ASN A 144 -12.95 14.44 -8.19
C ASN A 144 -13.81 14.15 -6.94
N GLU A 145 -14.69 13.15 -7.01
CA GLU A 145 -15.55 12.77 -5.88
C GLU A 145 -14.71 12.21 -4.71
N ILE A 146 -13.81 11.27 -4.99
CA ILE A 146 -13.04 10.59 -3.92
C ILE A 146 -11.90 11.43 -3.35
N HIS A 147 -11.35 12.39 -4.11
CA HIS A 147 -10.22 13.23 -3.68
C HIS A 147 -10.63 14.61 -3.16
N GLY A 148 -11.84 15.07 -3.47
CA GLY A 148 -12.36 16.34 -2.97
C GLY A 148 -11.51 17.54 -3.33
N GLU A 149 -10.84 18.15 -2.33
CA GLU A 149 -10.02 19.36 -2.49
C GLU A 149 -8.56 19.09 -2.93
N ASN A 150 -8.13 17.83 -2.95
CA ASN A 150 -6.77 17.48 -3.37
C ASN A 150 -6.61 17.60 -4.90
N ASP A 151 -5.45 18.09 -5.33
CA ASP A 151 -5.05 18.08 -6.72
C ASP A 151 -4.52 16.71 -7.13
N TRP A 152 -5.46 15.77 -7.32
CA TRP A 152 -5.15 14.39 -7.66
C TRP A 152 -4.47 14.26 -9.03
N LYS A 153 -4.65 15.22 -9.97
CA LYS A 153 -3.96 15.21 -11.27
C LYS A 153 -2.47 15.47 -11.09
N SER A 154 -2.11 16.49 -10.32
CA SER A 154 -0.70 16.75 -9.97
C SER A 154 -0.11 15.59 -9.17
N LEU A 155 -0.88 14.94 -8.30
CA LEU A 155 -0.45 13.76 -7.56
C LEU A 155 -0.11 12.59 -8.49
N LEU A 156 -0.99 12.23 -9.43
CA LEU A 156 -0.74 11.14 -10.37
C LEU A 156 0.43 11.47 -11.31
N SER A 157 0.50 12.71 -11.82
CA SER A 157 1.64 13.13 -12.63
C SER A 157 2.97 13.03 -11.87
N PHE A 158 3.00 13.41 -10.59
CA PHE A 158 4.17 13.27 -9.72
C PHE A 158 4.55 11.79 -9.51
N MET A 159 3.56 10.90 -9.38
CA MET A 159 3.81 9.46 -9.21
C MET A 159 4.36 8.77 -10.46
N ALA A 160 4.11 9.32 -11.65
CA ALA A 160 4.65 8.83 -12.92
C ALA A 160 6.09 9.31 -13.21
N GLU A 161 6.66 10.21 -12.40
CA GLU A 161 8.04 10.63 -12.56
C GLU A 161 9.01 9.45 -12.36
N GLU A 162 10.02 9.31 -13.22
CA GLU A 162 10.97 8.18 -13.18
C GLU A 162 11.70 8.04 -11.83
N ASP A 163 11.93 9.15 -11.14
CA ASP A 163 12.60 9.20 -9.83
C ASP A 163 11.65 9.22 -8.64
N PHE A 164 10.33 9.07 -8.86
CA PHE A 164 9.35 8.97 -7.78
C PHE A 164 9.60 7.76 -6.87
N TYR A 165 9.98 6.62 -7.45
CA TYR A 165 10.07 5.35 -6.71
C TYR A 165 11.35 5.28 -5.83
N PRO A 166 11.22 5.04 -4.51
CA PRO A 166 12.33 5.12 -3.57
C PRO A 166 13.11 3.78 -3.45
N PHE A 167 13.79 3.34 -4.51
CA PHE A 167 14.52 2.07 -4.56
C PHE A 167 15.54 1.89 -3.41
N GLU A 168 16.15 2.97 -2.94
CA GLU A 168 17.07 2.97 -1.80
C GLU A 168 16.40 2.54 -0.49
N HIS A 169 15.09 2.72 -0.37
CA HIS A 169 14.31 2.33 0.81
C HIS A 169 13.67 0.95 0.69
N THR A 170 13.33 0.51 -0.53
CA THR A 170 12.64 -0.76 -0.76
C THR A 170 13.59 -1.95 -0.89
N GLY A 171 14.84 -1.73 -1.31
CA GLY A 171 15.82 -2.79 -1.56
C GLY A 171 16.41 -3.43 -0.31
N ASP A 172 16.62 -2.67 0.77
CA ASP A 172 17.23 -3.20 2.00
C ASP A 172 16.16 -3.68 2.99
N VAL A 173 15.92 -4.97 2.99
CA VAL A 173 15.03 -5.67 3.93
C VAL A 173 15.79 -6.62 4.87
N SER A 174 17.11 -6.62 4.86
CA SER A 174 17.96 -7.55 5.63
C SER A 174 17.77 -7.41 7.15
N ALA A 175 17.51 -6.18 7.61
CA ALA A 175 17.31 -5.87 9.03
C ALA A 175 15.84 -5.95 9.47
N LEU A 176 14.91 -6.28 8.57
CA LEU A 176 13.48 -6.34 8.89
C LEU A 176 13.19 -7.56 9.78
N GLN A 177 12.80 -7.32 11.03
CA GLN A 177 12.59 -8.36 12.05
C GLN A 177 11.10 -8.72 12.23
N VAL A 178 10.19 -7.85 11.80
CA VAL A 178 8.75 -8.11 11.92
C VAL A 178 8.35 -9.27 11.00
N PRO A 179 7.43 -10.16 11.42
CA PRO A 179 6.85 -11.17 10.54
C PRO A 179 6.35 -10.51 9.26
N THR A 180 6.80 -10.98 8.11
CA THR A 180 6.57 -10.29 6.84
C THR A 180 6.09 -11.25 5.75
N LEU A 181 5.04 -10.85 5.04
CA LEU A 181 4.49 -11.51 3.86
C LEU A 181 4.64 -10.58 2.65
N TYR A 182 5.20 -11.08 1.56
CA TYR A 182 5.09 -10.46 0.24
C TYR A 182 4.02 -11.22 -0.57
N ALA A 183 2.92 -10.55 -0.90
CA ALA A 183 1.84 -11.12 -1.71
C ALA A 183 1.94 -10.57 -3.14
N VAL A 184 1.78 -11.44 -4.14
CA VAL A 184 1.93 -11.08 -5.56
C VAL A 184 0.91 -11.80 -6.42
N GLY A 185 0.42 -11.14 -7.47
CA GLY A 185 -0.44 -11.74 -8.48
C GLY A 185 0.36 -12.57 -9.49
N GLU A 186 -0.20 -13.71 -9.91
CA GLU A 186 0.48 -14.60 -10.86
C GLU A 186 0.73 -13.99 -12.23
N GLN A 187 -0.03 -12.95 -12.61
CA GLN A 187 0.07 -12.28 -13.90
C GLN A 187 1.19 -11.20 -13.93
N GLN A 188 1.86 -10.96 -12.80
CA GLN A 188 2.91 -9.94 -12.66
C GLN A 188 4.30 -10.60 -12.57
N GLU A 189 4.88 -10.98 -13.71
CA GLU A 189 6.17 -11.68 -13.75
C GLU A 189 7.31 -10.93 -13.06
N GLN A 190 7.35 -9.60 -13.20
CA GLN A 190 8.37 -8.77 -12.54
C GLN A 190 8.21 -8.76 -11.02
N GLU A 191 6.97 -8.73 -10.52
CA GLU A 191 6.70 -8.79 -9.08
C GLU A 191 6.97 -10.19 -8.50
N ILE A 192 6.72 -11.26 -9.28
CA ILE A 192 7.12 -12.62 -8.89
C ILE A 192 8.65 -12.70 -8.74
N SER A 193 9.39 -12.09 -9.67
CA SER A 193 10.84 -12.00 -9.59
C SER A 193 11.29 -11.17 -8.37
N ALA A 194 10.58 -10.10 -8.07
CA ALA A 194 10.79 -9.30 -6.86
C ALA A 194 10.56 -10.11 -5.59
N ALA A 195 9.52 -10.97 -5.55
CA ALA A 195 9.24 -11.86 -4.42
C ALA A 195 10.43 -12.80 -4.13
N ILE A 196 11.01 -13.39 -5.18
CA ILE A 196 12.20 -14.24 -5.06
C ILE A 196 13.38 -13.44 -4.51
N THR A 197 13.59 -12.23 -5.03
CA THR A 197 14.66 -11.34 -4.57
C THR A 197 14.50 -10.97 -3.11
N TYR A 198 13.30 -10.59 -2.66
CA TYR A 198 13.02 -10.32 -1.25
C TYR A 198 13.31 -11.52 -0.36
N LYS A 199 12.92 -12.73 -0.79
CA LYS A 199 13.22 -13.97 -0.06
C LYS A 199 14.72 -14.28 0.05
N GLN A 200 15.49 -13.92 -0.96
CA GLN A 200 16.96 -14.07 -0.96
C GLN A 200 17.61 -13.03 -0.02
N LEU A 201 17.11 -11.79 0.00
CA LEU A 201 17.61 -10.71 0.86
C LEU A 201 17.27 -10.96 2.33
N ASN A 202 16.08 -11.48 2.62
CA ASN A 202 15.66 -11.86 3.96
C ASN A 202 14.87 -13.19 3.93
N PRO A 203 15.51 -14.31 4.32
CA PRO A 203 14.88 -15.63 4.31
C PRO A 203 13.62 -15.76 5.19
N ASN A 204 13.39 -14.83 6.12
CA ASN A 204 12.21 -14.83 6.99
C ASN A 204 10.96 -14.25 6.31
N ILE A 205 11.11 -13.61 5.16
CA ILE A 205 9.94 -13.12 4.39
C ILE A 205 9.18 -14.31 3.81
N HIS A 206 7.89 -14.39 4.10
CA HIS A 206 6.96 -15.32 3.48
C HIS A 206 6.54 -14.79 2.11
N ILE A 207 6.18 -15.70 1.19
CA ILE A 207 5.71 -15.36 -0.15
C ILE A 207 4.36 -16.05 -0.39
N SER A 208 3.43 -15.32 -0.98
CA SER A 208 2.21 -15.89 -1.55
C SER A 208 2.01 -15.41 -2.98
N VAL A 209 1.85 -16.34 -3.92
CA VAL A 209 1.42 -16.04 -5.28
C VAL A 209 -0.06 -16.30 -5.37
N ILE A 210 -0.84 -15.28 -5.71
CA ILE A 210 -2.30 -15.34 -5.78
C ILE A 210 -2.69 -15.56 -7.24
N PRO A 211 -3.37 -16.68 -7.55
CA PRO A 211 -3.76 -17.00 -8.91
C PRO A 211 -4.82 -16.05 -9.45
N PHE A 212 -4.86 -15.89 -10.77
CA PHE A 212 -5.83 -15.07 -11.50
C PHE A 212 -5.85 -13.59 -11.09
N SER A 213 -4.71 -13.05 -10.64
CA SER A 213 -4.57 -11.65 -10.28
C SER A 213 -3.31 -11.01 -10.84
N GLY A 214 -3.39 -9.71 -11.07
CA GLY A 214 -2.31 -8.83 -11.48
C GLY A 214 -1.76 -8.01 -10.31
N HIS A 215 -1.51 -6.71 -10.56
CA HIS A 215 -0.88 -5.80 -9.61
C HIS A 215 -1.72 -5.53 -8.35
N LEU A 216 -3.04 -5.38 -8.51
CA LEU A 216 -3.95 -5.04 -7.41
C LEU A 216 -4.61 -6.31 -6.82
N VAL A 217 -3.78 -7.21 -6.27
CA VAL A 217 -4.19 -8.54 -5.79
C VAL A 217 -5.42 -8.52 -4.86
N HIS A 218 -5.52 -7.51 -4.00
CA HIS A 218 -6.60 -7.34 -3.04
C HIS A 218 -7.95 -6.97 -3.69
N ARG A 219 -7.92 -6.39 -4.90
CA ARG A 219 -9.12 -6.03 -5.68
C ARG A 219 -9.52 -7.13 -6.66
N GLU A 220 -8.51 -7.78 -7.27
CA GLU A 220 -8.73 -8.76 -8.32
C GLU A 220 -9.11 -10.14 -7.76
N GLN A 221 -8.61 -10.47 -6.56
CA GLN A 221 -8.95 -11.70 -5.83
C GLN A 221 -9.20 -11.41 -4.35
N PRO A 222 -10.25 -10.65 -3.99
CA PRO A 222 -10.47 -10.13 -2.64
C PRO A 222 -10.61 -11.24 -1.59
N ASP A 223 -11.32 -12.31 -1.90
CA ASP A 223 -11.53 -13.43 -0.97
C ASP A 223 -10.23 -14.19 -0.71
N LEU A 224 -9.48 -14.52 -1.78
CA LEU A 224 -8.21 -15.23 -1.65
C LEU A 224 -7.18 -14.38 -0.90
N TYR A 225 -7.08 -13.10 -1.25
CA TYR A 225 -6.19 -12.18 -0.56
C TYR A 225 -6.52 -12.08 0.93
N SER A 226 -7.80 -11.90 1.28
CA SER A 226 -8.25 -11.82 2.67
C SER A 226 -7.91 -13.07 3.46
N GLN A 227 -8.15 -14.26 2.89
CA GLN A 227 -7.83 -15.54 3.53
C GLN A 227 -6.32 -15.74 3.71
N VAL A 228 -5.52 -15.40 2.71
CA VAL A 228 -4.05 -15.47 2.79
C VAL A 228 -3.51 -14.53 3.85
N LEU A 229 -3.95 -13.27 3.85
CA LEU A 229 -3.56 -12.27 4.84
C LEU A 229 -3.96 -12.70 6.25
N HIS A 230 -5.19 -13.19 6.44
CA HIS A 230 -5.68 -13.65 7.73
C HIS A 230 -4.91 -14.89 8.23
N ALA A 231 -4.67 -15.86 7.34
CA ALA A 231 -3.84 -17.02 7.68
C ALA A 231 -2.44 -16.62 8.11
N PHE A 232 -1.83 -15.65 7.43
CA PHE A 232 -0.52 -15.12 7.81
C PHE A 232 -0.57 -14.42 9.17
N ILE A 233 -1.51 -13.51 9.41
CA ILE A 233 -1.65 -12.78 10.68
C ILE A 233 -1.79 -13.74 11.87
N ARG A 234 -2.57 -14.80 11.72
CA ARG A 234 -2.82 -15.79 12.81
C ARG A 234 -1.60 -16.66 13.13
N ASN A 235 -0.60 -16.72 12.27
CA ASN A 235 0.62 -17.53 12.46
C ASN A 235 1.89 -16.65 12.68
N SER A 236 1.70 -15.34 12.84
CA SER A 236 2.78 -14.36 13.01
C SER A 236 3.11 -14.08 14.47
#